data_29aefe4fb43bee7d2725893be81b7432
#
_entry.id   29aefe4fb43bee7d2725893be81b7432
#
_cell.length_a   1.000
_cell.length_b   1.000
_cell.length_c   1.000
_cell.angle_alpha   90.00
_cell.angle_beta   90.00
_cell.angle_gamma   90.00
#
_symmetry.space_group_name_H-M   'P 1'
#
loop_
_entity.id
_entity.type
_entity.pdbx_description
1 polymer ?
#
loop_
_entity_poly.entity_id
_entity_poly.type
_entity_poly.pdbx_seq_one_letter_code
_entity_poly.pdbx_strand_id
1 'polypeptide(L)'
;PEGIHEFYEMVGELNQKEKLTVVVAEHHLEATLPYAKRFILMDKGHVISDGSPEQVMRDMKRNHIYEEAIPDIYLAQLRLEQAGIKFERSFLNIEDAEYSVLNSMESGGVRNA
;
A
#
# COMPACT_ATOMS: atom_id res chain seq x y z
N PRO A 1 6.34 7.58 13.96
CA PRO A 1 7.30 8.61 14.38
C PRO A 1 7.80 9.44 13.21
N GLU A 2 8.03 10.69 13.45
CA GLU A 2 8.48 11.65 12.45
C GLU A 2 9.79 11.23 11.78
N GLY A 3 10.72 10.65 12.54
CA GLY A 3 12.01 10.21 12.01
C GLY A 3 11.91 9.17 10.90
N ILE A 4 10.90 8.32 10.96
CA ILE A 4 10.70 7.29 9.94
C ILE A 4 10.27 7.93 8.62
N HIS A 5 9.36 8.88 8.67
CA HIS A 5 8.90 9.59 7.49
C HIS A 5 10.05 10.35 6.81
N GLU A 6 10.83 11.10 7.58
CA GLU A 6 11.98 11.83 7.07
C GLU A 6 13.01 10.88 6.42
N PHE A 7 13.24 9.73 7.05
CA PHE A 7 14.15 8.72 6.51
C PHE A 7 13.70 8.26 5.12
N TYR A 8 12.41 7.92 4.98
CA TYR A 8 11.90 7.44 3.69
C TYR A 8 11.86 8.53 2.63
N GLU A 9 11.62 9.78 3.00
CA GLU A 9 11.70 10.89 2.06
C GLU A 9 13.13 11.01 1.51
N MET A 10 14.13 10.93 2.38
CA MET A 10 15.53 11.00 1.99
C MET A 10 15.89 9.84 1.06
N VAL A 11 15.47 8.64 1.39
CA VAL A 11 15.72 7.44 0.57
C VAL A 11 15.07 7.60 -0.80
N GLY A 12 13.85 8.12 -0.85
CA GLY A 12 13.15 8.38 -2.10
C GLY A 12 13.88 9.37 -2.99
N GLU A 13 14.42 10.42 -2.40
CA GLU A 13 15.21 11.41 -3.14
C GLU A 13 16.49 10.80 -3.72
N LEU A 14 17.20 9.99 -2.93
CA LEU A 14 18.39 9.31 -3.40
C LEU A 14 18.07 8.36 -4.56
N ASN A 15 16.96 7.66 -4.47
CA ASN A 15 16.54 6.76 -5.54
C ASN A 15 16.25 7.52 -6.83
N GLN A 16 15.57 8.66 -6.73
CA GLN A 16 15.21 9.44 -7.92
C GLN A 16 16.39 10.22 -8.51
N LYS A 17 17.14 10.91 -7.66
CA LYS A 17 18.22 11.79 -8.13
C LYS A 17 19.49 11.03 -8.49
N GLU A 18 19.87 10.07 -7.68
CA GLU A 18 21.12 9.34 -7.85
C GLU A 18 20.93 8.01 -8.57
N LYS A 19 19.71 7.63 -8.90
CA LYS A 19 19.39 6.36 -9.55
C LYS A 19 19.82 5.15 -8.73
N LEU A 20 19.84 5.27 -7.42
CA LEU A 20 20.21 4.18 -6.53
C LEU A 20 19.03 3.23 -6.32
N THR A 21 19.32 1.94 -6.35
CA THR A 21 18.37 0.93 -5.92
C THR A 21 18.49 0.77 -4.41
N VAL A 22 17.39 0.94 -3.70
CA VAL A 22 17.39 0.85 -2.23
C VAL A 22 16.50 -0.31 -1.80
N VAL A 23 17.01 -1.17 -0.93
CA VAL A 23 16.26 -2.30 -0.37
C VAL A 23 16.17 -2.09 1.14
N VAL A 24 14.97 -2.15 1.69
CA VAL A 24 14.73 -1.97 3.12
C VAL A 24 13.98 -3.18 3.65
N ALA A 25 14.47 -3.76 4.73
CA ALA A 25 13.76 -4.82 5.43
C ALA A 25 12.95 -4.19 6.55
N GLU A 26 11.64 -4.38 6.52
CA GLU A 26 10.72 -3.70 7.43
C GLU A 26 9.46 -4.52 7.63
N HIS A 27 8.81 -4.38 8.79
CA HIS A 27 7.50 -4.98 9.05
C HIS A 27 6.41 -3.95 9.36
N HIS A 28 6.74 -2.67 9.34
CA HIS A 28 5.75 -1.60 9.49
C HIS A 28 5.38 -1.07 8.10
N LEU A 29 4.45 -1.75 7.45
CA LEU A 29 4.10 -1.46 6.07
C LEU A 29 3.51 -0.06 5.87
N GLU A 30 2.87 0.50 6.90
CA GLU A 30 2.34 1.85 6.81
C GLU A 30 3.41 2.88 6.48
N ALA A 31 4.59 2.73 7.07
CA ALA A 31 5.67 3.68 6.85
C ALA A 31 6.30 3.54 5.47
N THR A 32 6.33 2.33 4.92
CA THR A 32 6.98 2.06 3.63
C THR A 32 6.04 2.20 2.44
N LEU A 33 4.76 2.01 2.65
CA LEU A 33 3.77 1.92 1.56
C LEU A 33 3.80 3.10 0.60
N PRO A 34 3.92 4.37 1.04
CA PRO A 34 3.95 5.49 0.11
C PRO A 34 5.21 5.56 -0.77
N TYR A 35 6.26 4.88 -0.40
CA TYR A 35 7.57 5.01 -1.05
C TYR A 35 7.99 3.76 -1.82
N ALA A 36 7.55 2.60 -1.40
CA ALA A 36 7.98 1.34 -2.00
C ALA A 36 7.32 1.10 -3.35
N LYS A 37 8.11 0.66 -4.31
CA LYS A 37 7.62 0.30 -5.64
C LYS A 37 7.43 -1.20 -5.78
N ARG A 38 8.11 -1.98 -4.95
CA ARG A 38 8.07 -3.43 -4.98
C ARG A 38 8.13 -3.95 -3.56
N PHE A 39 7.27 -4.91 -3.26
CA PHE A 39 7.31 -5.64 -2.02
C PHE A 39 7.74 -7.07 -2.28
N ILE A 40 8.55 -7.59 -1.39
CA ILE A 40 8.92 -9.00 -1.39
C ILE A 40 8.58 -9.53 -0.01
N LEU A 41 7.63 -10.43 0.06
CA LEU A 41 7.22 -11.06 1.31
C LEU A 41 8.03 -12.32 1.52
N MET A 42 8.70 -12.41 2.65
CA MET A 42 9.50 -13.56 3.01
C MET A 42 8.97 -14.22 4.27
N ASP A 43 9.04 -15.52 4.31
CA ASP A 43 8.67 -16.30 5.50
C ASP A 43 9.57 -17.52 5.58
N LYS A 44 10.18 -17.74 6.75
CA LYS A 44 11.04 -18.89 7.01
C LYS A 44 12.13 -19.09 5.94
N GLY A 45 12.71 -17.99 5.49
CA GLY A 45 13.79 -18.03 4.50
C GLY A 45 13.34 -18.20 3.06
N HIS A 46 12.05 -18.18 2.79
CA HIS A 46 11.52 -18.34 1.44
C HIS A 46 10.75 -17.10 1.00
N VAL A 47 10.79 -16.83 -0.30
CA VAL A 47 9.96 -15.77 -0.90
C VAL A 47 8.57 -16.34 -1.13
N ILE A 48 7.58 -15.72 -0.49
CA ILE A 48 6.17 -16.13 -0.57
C ILE A 48 5.44 -15.36 -1.64
N SER A 49 5.73 -14.07 -1.77
CA SER A 49 5.07 -13.20 -2.74
C SER A 49 6.02 -12.08 -3.15
N ASP A 50 5.92 -11.66 -4.39
CA ASP A 50 6.80 -10.65 -4.97
C ASP A 50 6.02 -9.88 -6.02
N GLY A 51 5.96 -8.58 -5.89
CA GLY A 51 5.24 -7.75 -6.84
C GLY A 51 5.03 -6.34 -6.33
N SER A 52 4.04 -5.66 -6.89
CA SER A 52 3.68 -4.35 -6.37
C SER A 52 3.18 -4.48 -4.93
N PRO A 53 3.27 -3.41 -4.13
CA PRO A 53 2.74 -3.45 -2.77
C PRO A 53 1.29 -3.95 -2.73
N GLU A 54 0.47 -3.50 -3.66
CA GLU A 54 -0.92 -3.92 -3.73
C GLU A 54 -1.07 -5.42 -3.98
N GLN A 55 -0.33 -5.96 -4.93
CA GLN A 55 -0.40 -7.39 -5.24
C GLN A 55 0.01 -8.24 -4.04
N VAL A 56 1.09 -7.85 -3.38
CA VAL A 56 1.58 -8.58 -2.23
C VAL A 56 0.59 -8.52 -1.06
N MET A 57 0.02 -7.35 -0.79
CA MET A 57 -0.97 -7.21 0.28
C MET A 57 -2.25 -8.01 -0.03
N ARG A 58 -2.67 -8.09 -1.28
CA ARG A 58 -3.80 -8.93 -1.67
C ARG A 58 -3.50 -10.40 -1.44
N ASP A 59 -2.29 -10.84 -1.75
CA ASP A 59 -1.86 -12.22 -1.50
C ASP A 59 -1.82 -12.52 -0.01
N MET A 60 -1.34 -11.60 0.81
CA MET A 60 -1.33 -11.73 2.25
C MET A 60 -2.75 -11.92 2.79
N LYS A 61 -3.68 -11.12 2.33
CA LYS A 61 -5.08 -11.19 2.75
C LYS A 61 -5.73 -12.50 2.30
N ARG A 62 -5.52 -12.87 1.05
CA ARG A 62 -6.10 -14.08 0.47
C ARG A 62 -5.64 -15.34 1.16
N ASN A 63 -4.35 -15.41 1.47
CA ASN A 63 -3.73 -16.59 2.05
C ASN A 63 -3.64 -16.57 3.57
N HIS A 64 -4.15 -15.52 4.19
CA HIS A 64 -4.13 -15.35 5.66
C HIS A 64 -2.72 -15.42 6.24
N ILE A 65 -1.76 -14.77 5.56
CA ILE A 65 -0.37 -14.71 5.98
C ILE A 65 -0.05 -13.29 6.40
N TYR A 66 0.36 -13.11 7.67
CA TYR A 66 0.73 -11.81 8.23
C TYR A 66 -0.32 -10.72 7.99
N GLU A 67 -1.59 -11.06 8.02
CA GLU A 67 -2.68 -10.11 7.78
C GLU A 67 -2.62 -8.89 8.71
N GLU A 68 -2.16 -9.08 9.92
CA GLU A 68 -2.06 -8.01 10.92
C GLU A 68 -1.06 -6.92 10.52
N ALA A 69 -0.18 -7.20 9.58
CA ALA A 69 0.77 -6.22 9.07
C ALA A 69 0.18 -5.33 7.97
N ILE A 70 -0.97 -5.71 7.42
CA ILE A 70 -1.61 -4.94 6.36
C ILE A 70 -2.17 -3.64 6.95
N PRO A 71 -1.82 -2.47 6.39
CA PRO A 71 -2.33 -1.19 6.90
C PRO A 71 -3.85 -1.12 6.87
N ASP A 72 -4.44 -0.55 7.91
CA ASP A 72 -5.89 -0.40 8.01
C ASP A 72 -6.49 0.37 6.83
N ILE A 73 -5.78 1.35 6.32
CA ILE A 73 -6.24 2.14 5.18
C ILE A 73 -6.42 1.26 3.94
N TYR A 74 -5.55 0.29 3.74
CA TYR A 74 -5.67 -0.63 2.63
C TYR A 74 -6.79 -1.64 2.86
N LEU A 75 -6.97 -2.11 4.09
CA LEU A 75 -8.09 -2.99 4.43
C LEU A 75 -9.43 -2.29 4.17
N ALA A 76 -9.50 -0.99 4.44
CA ALA A 76 -10.69 -0.20 4.14
C ALA A 76 -10.97 -0.18 2.64
N GLN A 77 -9.92 -0.03 1.82
CA GLN A 77 -10.07 -0.10 0.36
C GLN A 77 -10.66 -1.44 -0.07
N LEU A 78 -10.10 -2.53 0.44
CA LEU A 78 -10.57 -3.87 0.07
C LEU A 78 -12.03 -4.09 0.42
N ARG A 79 -12.46 -3.60 1.58
CA ARG A 79 -13.87 -3.71 1.99
C ARG A 79 -14.80 -2.95 1.06
N LEU A 80 -14.39 -1.75 0.67
CA LEU A 80 -15.18 -0.93 -0.26
C LEU A 80 -15.23 -1.57 -1.65
N GLU A 81 -14.13 -2.15 -2.10
CA GLU A 81 -14.11 -2.87 -3.37
C GLU A 81 -15.03 -4.08 -3.36
N GLN A 82 -15.10 -4.80 -2.24
CA GLN A 82 -16.03 -5.94 -2.07
C GLN A 82 -17.48 -5.49 -2.13
N ALA A 83 -17.75 -4.24 -1.75
CA ALA A 83 -19.08 -3.65 -1.86
C ALA A 83 -19.40 -3.14 -3.27
N GLY A 84 -18.50 -3.32 -4.22
CA GLY A 84 -18.70 -2.96 -5.61
C GLY A 84 -18.15 -1.61 -6.03
N ILE A 85 -17.43 -0.93 -5.15
CA ILE A 85 -16.84 0.37 -5.46
C ILE A 85 -15.46 0.15 -6.09
N LYS A 86 -15.20 0.85 -7.19
CA LYS A 86 -13.91 0.76 -7.88
C LYS A 86 -13.12 2.04 -7.68
N PHE A 87 -11.83 1.91 -7.49
CA PHE A 87 -10.91 3.03 -7.32
C PHE A 87 -9.82 2.95 -8.38
N GLU A 88 -9.43 4.11 -8.90
CA GLU A 88 -8.37 4.18 -9.91
C GLU A 88 -7.00 3.90 -9.34
N ARG A 89 -6.80 4.16 -8.06
CA ARG A 89 -5.51 3.91 -7.41
C ARG A 89 -5.70 3.42 -5.98
N SER A 90 -4.68 2.74 -5.48
CA SER A 90 -4.68 2.20 -4.13
C SER A 90 -4.59 3.28 -3.06
N PHE A 91 -5.16 2.99 -1.90
CA PHE A 91 -5.07 3.86 -0.74
C PHE A 91 -3.70 3.67 -0.10
N LEU A 92 -2.79 4.60 -0.35
CA LEU A 92 -1.45 4.57 0.24
C LEU A 92 -1.39 5.36 1.55
N ASN A 93 -2.33 6.30 1.73
CA ASN A 93 -2.45 7.12 2.91
C ASN A 93 -3.87 7.68 2.99
N ILE A 94 -4.17 8.42 4.06
CA ILE A 94 -5.51 8.97 4.26
C ILE A 94 -5.91 9.94 3.14
N GLU A 95 -4.97 10.74 2.67
CA GLU A 95 -5.21 11.70 1.61
C GLU A 95 -5.63 11.02 0.30
N ASP A 96 -4.95 9.94 -0.06
CA ASP A 96 -5.30 9.14 -1.23
C ASP A 96 -6.70 8.53 -1.07
N ALA A 97 -7.03 8.07 0.13
CA ALA A 97 -8.35 7.50 0.39
C ALA A 97 -9.43 8.55 0.25
N GLU A 98 -9.23 9.74 0.82
CA GLU A 98 -10.20 10.83 0.69
C GLU A 98 -10.42 11.21 -0.78
N TYR A 99 -9.34 11.41 -1.51
CA TYR A 99 -9.40 11.75 -2.92
C TYR A 99 -10.15 10.68 -3.71
N SER A 100 -9.83 9.41 -3.48
CA SER A 100 -10.42 8.30 -4.22
C SER A 100 -11.90 8.14 -3.93
N VAL A 101 -12.30 8.30 -2.66
CA VAL A 101 -13.72 8.22 -2.27
C VAL A 101 -14.51 9.37 -2.88
N LEU A 102 -14.00 10.61 -2.79
CA LEU A 102 -14.68 11.77 -3.35
C LEU A 102 -14.81 11.65 -4.87
N ASN A 103 -13.74 11.21 -5.54
CA ASN A 103 -13.75 11.01 -6.98
C ASN A 103 -14.77 9.93 -7.39
N SER A 104 -14.87 8.86 -6.61
CA SER A 104 -15.84 7.80 -6.85
C SER A 104 -17.28 8.31 -6.70
N MET A 105 -17.52 9.17 -5.72
CA MET A 105 -18.84 9.80 -5.52
C MET A 105 -19.20 10.70 -6.69
N GLU A 106 -18.27 11.51 -7.15
CA GLU A 106 -18.49 12.40 -8.30
C GLU A 106 -18.76 11.64 -9.58
N SER A 107 -18.12 10.49 -9.77
CA SER A 107 -18.36 9.65 -10.94
C SER A 107 -19.64 8.82 -10.85
N GLY A 108 -20.34 8.92 -9.73
CA GLY A 108 -21.56 8.17 -9.49
C GLY A 108 -21.37 6.76 -8.96
N GLY A 109 -20.13 6.39 -8.62
CA GLY A 109 -19.82 5.05 -8.13
C GLY A 109 -20.49 4.68 -6.81
N VAL A 110 -20.81 5.66 -5.99
CA VAL A 110 -21.47 5.46 -4.70
C VAL A 110 -22.92 5.90 -4.72
N ARG A 111 -23.31 6.75 -5.66
CA ARG A 111 -24.64 7.35 -5.70
C ARG A 111 -25.81 6.39 -5.82
N ASN A 112 -25.59 5.26 -6.41
CA ASN A 112 -26.66 4.29 -6.68
C ASN A 112 -26.77 3.20 -5.63
N ALA A 113 -26.06 3.38 -4.55
CA ALA A 113 -26.11 2.43 -3.47
C ALA A 113 -27.41 2.49 -2.70
#